data_d8b4d78de1d26141b4e6d9a104e45382
#
_entry.id   d8b4d78de1d26141b4e6d9a104e45382
#
_cell.length_a   1.000
_cell.length_b   1.000
_cell.length_c   1.000
_cell.angle_alpha   90.00
_cell.angle_beta   90.00
_cell.angle_gamma   90.00
#
_symmetry.space_group_name_H-M   'P 1'
#
loop_
_entity.id
_entity.type
_entity.pdbx_description
1 polymer ?
#
loop_
_entity_poly.entity_id
_entity_poly.type
_entity_poly.pdbx_seq_one_letter_code
_entity_poly.pdbx_strand_id
1 'polypeptide(L)'
;MSNVALINQELPDFLQSAPVSELTKNLAGKSGIPRIVPKNGIFRKMLGTDEQGKVKGDLEVVIINASPKVGRIFYAKAWNPESEPTSPDCFSNDGQVPDKGASNPQADRCDSCPNNIKGSGQGTSKACRYSRRIAVVLEEDFGTSLEGRVYQMNLASKSLFGDSVGDNKFVFEEYTKHLANNGKSIEHVVTSLSFNENNDNQSILFTPMRYITKDIHAVTSKVSQRPEVQKMVVMTPYEAQMSTTKVLPKPTPKVEAEAVAEPVKRPKAEAPVVAPKKDLDDVLKEWSEE
;
A
#
# COMPACT_ATOMS: atom_id res chain seq x y z
N MET A 1 -50.32 8.17 9.95
CA MET A 1 -49.28 9.18 10.27
C MET A 1 -48.10 8.89 9.35
N SER A 2 -47.89 9.76 8.37
CA SER A 2 -46.82 9.57 7.36
C SER A 2 -45.47 9.78 8.05
N ASN A 3 -44.64 8.74 8.08
CA ASN A 3 -43.22 8.86 8.43
C ASN A 3 -42.53 9.68 7.32
N VAL A 4 -42.56 11.01 7.44
CA VAL A 4 -41.70 11.87 6.63
C VAL A 4 -40.27 11.57 7.08
N ALA A 5 -39.49 11.00 6.16
CA ALA A 5 -38.10 10.65 6.46
C ALA A 5 -37.39 11.91 6.95
N LEU A 6 -36.67 11.80 8.05
CA LEU A 6 -35.90 12.89 8.72
C LEU A 6 -34.97 13.64 7.73
N ILE A 7 -34.55 12.96 6.66
CA ILE A 7 -33.72 13.48 5.57
C ILE A 7 -34.37 14.66 4.82
N ASN A 8 -35.71 14.75 4.80
CA ASN A 8 -36.44 15.80 4.09
C ASN A 8 -36.86 16.97 5.01
N GLN A 9 -36.41 16.97 6.27
CA GLN A 9 -36.65 18.08 7.19
C GLN A 9 -35.39 18.96 7.22
N GLU A 10 -35.61 20.28 7.21
CA GLU A 10 -34.51 21.23 7.43
C GLU A 10 -33.93 21.04 8.82
N LEU A 11 -32.59 21.12 8.91
CA LEU A 11 -31.91 21.07 10.20
C LEU A 11 -32.35 22.26 11.08
N PRO A 12 -32.59 22.06 12.38
CA PRO A 12 -32.79 23.14 13.32
C PRO A 12 -31.64 24.16 13.26
N ASP A 13 -31.95 25.46 13.44
CA ASP A 13 -31.01 26.56 13.28
C ASP A 13 -29.69 26.36 14.05
N PHE A 14 -29.75 25.82 15.26
CA PHE A 14 -28.57 25.56 16.09
C PHE A 14 -27.67 24.41 15.57
N LEU A 15 -28.14 23.60 14.62
CA LEU A 15 -27.38 22.53 13.99
C LEU A 15 -26.94 22.83 12.55
N GLN A 16 -27.48 23.89 11.93
CA GLN A 16 -27.20 24.21 10.52
C GLN A 16 -25.72 24.50 10.24
N SER A 17 -24.98 25.04 11.20
CA SER A 17 -23.55 25.33 11.11
C SER A 17 -22.67 24.19 11.62
N ALA A 18 -23.25 23.12 12.17
CA ALA A 18 -22.47 22.01 12.71
C ALA A 18 -21.98 21.08 11.59
N PRO A 19 -20.67 20.84 11.44
CA PRO A 19 -20.17 19.89 10.48
C PRO A 19 -20.61 18.47 10.85
N VAL A 20 -20.81 17.59 9.85
CA VAL A 20 -21.07 16.18 10.09
C VAL A 20 -19.96 15.59 10.97
N SER A 21 -20.35 15.03 12.10
CA SER A 21 -19.39 14.50 13.08
C SER A 21 -18.52 13.37 12.51
N GLU A 22 -17.31 13.23 13.01
CA GLU A 22 -16.40 12.15 12.63
C GLU A 22 -17.01 10.77 12.95
N LEU A 23 -17.81 10.68 14.02
CA LEU A 23 -18.56 9.47 14.35
C LEU A 23 -19.51 9.07 13.21
N THR A 24 -20.30 10.03 12.71
CA THR A 24 -21.24 9.78 11.60
C THR A 24 -20.49 9.41 10.31
N LYS A 25 -19.39 10.10 10.01
CA LYS A 25 -18.55 9.78 8.84
C LYS A 25 -17.98 8.35 8.94
N ASN A 26 -17.51 7.96 10.12
CA ASN A 26 -16.98 6.63 10.39
C ASN A 26 -18.04 5.54 10.29
N LEU A 27 -19.23 5.78 10.84
CA LEU A 27 -20.34 4.83 10.79
C LEU A 27 -20.95 4.71 9.39
N ALA A 28 -20.90 5.78 8.58
CA ALA A 28 -21.40 5.76 7.20
C ALA A 28 -20.55 4.90 6.22
N GLY A 29 -19.48 4.27 6.71
CA GLY A 29 -18.66 3.36 5.91
C GLY A 29 -17.81 4.01 4.81
N LYS A 30 -17.82 5.36 4.70
CA LYS A 30 -16.89 6.12 3.85
C LYS A 30 -15.55 6.38 4.56
N SER A 31 -15.30 5.63 5.61
CA SER A 31 -14.12 5.69 6.45
C SER A 31 -13.01 4.87 5.80
N GLY A 32 -12.22 5.51 5.01
CA GLY A 32 -10.93 4.98 4.55
C GLY A 32 -9.84 5.95 4.95
N ILE A 33 -8.62 5.46 5.15
CA ILE A 33 -7.45 6.33 5.28
C ILE A 33 -7.26 7.05 3.95
N PRO A 34 -7.22 8.40 3.92
CA PRO A 34 -6.88 9.12 2.71
C PRO A 34 -5.49 8.70 2.22
N ARG A 35 -5.35 8.40 0.95
CA ARG A 35 -4.09 7.90 0.38
C ARG A 35 -3.74 8.60 -0.91
N ILE A 36 -2.45 8.80 -1.15
CA ILE A 36 -1.92 9.14 -2.46
C ILE A 36 -1.35 7.87 -3.08
N VAL A 37 -1.89 7.50 -4.23
CA VAL A 37 -1.46 6.33 -5.00
C VAL A 37 -0.84 6.80 -6.31
N PRO A 38 0.50 6.72 -6.44
CA PRO A 38 1.16 6.99 -7.71
C PRO A 38 0.89 5.85 -8.68
N LYS A 39 0.34 6.17 -9.84
CA LYS A 39 0.08 5.19 -10.89
C LYS A 39 0.08 5.86 -12.27
N ASN A 40 0.87 5.33 -13.20
CA ASN A 40 0.95 5.78 -14.60
C ASN A 40 1.25 7.30 -14.73
N GLY A 41 2.24 7.79 -13.99
CA GLY A 41 2.63 9.20 -14.02
C GLY A 41 1.61 10.17 -13.39
N ILE A 42 0.67 9.67 -12.61
CA ILE A 42 -0.40 10.46 -11.98
C ILE A 42 -0.48 10.11 -10.50
N PHE A 43 -0.59 11.12 -9.65
CA PHE A 43 -0.90 10.97 -8.24
C PHE A 43 -2.42 10.94 -8.05
N ARG A 44 -2.96 9.81 -7.59
CA ARG A 44 -4.40 9.64 -7.34
C ARG A 44 -4.70 9.84 -5.87
N LYS A 45 -5.62 10.74 -5.56
CA LYS A 45 -6.15 10.94 -4.20
C LYS A 45 -7.26 9.92 -3.98
N MET A 46 -7.07 9.02 -3.03
CA MET A 46 -8.00 7.93 -2.73
C MET A 46 -8.55 8.06 -1.32
N LEU A 47 -9.82 7.71 -1.14
CA LEU A 47 -10.44 7.50 0.17
C LEU A 47 -11.07 6.11 0.18
N GLY A 48 -10.46 5.17 0.90
CA GLY A 48 -10.82 3.76 0.72
C GLY A 48 -10.54 3.28 -0.70
N THR A 49 -11.58 2.85 -1.41
CA THR A 49 -11.53 2.46 -2.84
C THR A 49 -11.88 3.60 -3.79
N ASP A 50 -12.46 4.69 -3.25
CA ASP A 50 -12.98 5.80 -4.07
C ASP A 50 -11.87 6.79 -4.45
N GLU A 51 -11.76 7.08 -5.74
CA GLU A 51 -10.87 8.11 -6.24
C GLU A 51 -11.53 9.50 -6.07
N GLN A 52 -10.90 10.35 -5.26
CA GLN A 52 -11.37 11.71 -4.94
C GLN A 52 -10.81 12.76 -5.90
N GLY A 53 -9.72 12.45 -6.59
CA GLY A 53 -9.07 13.37 -7.51
C GLY A 53 -7.75 12.85 -8.05
N LYS A 54 -7.20 13.58 -9.02
CA LYS A 54 -5.95 13.26 -9.70
C LYS A 54 -5.09 14.50 -9.83
N VAL A 55 -3.80 14.36 -9.58
CA VAL A 55 -2.79 15.39 -9.86
C VAL A 55 -1.85 14.84 -10.93
N LYS A 56 -1.74 15.56 -12.05
CA LYS A 56 -0.79 15.29 -13.12
C LYS A 56 0.43 16.20 -12.93
N GLY A 57 1.61 15.65 -13.17
CA GLY A 57 2.86 16.39 -12.94
C GLY A 57 3.30 16.32 -11.48
N ASP A 58 3.89 17.38 -10.99
CA ASP A 58 4.48 17.43 -9.66
C ASP A 58 3.42 17.64 -8.59
N LEU A 59 3.65 17.02 -7.41
CA LEU A 59 2.77 17.14 -6.26
C LEU A 59 3.55 17.76 -5.09
N GLU A 60 3.16 18.95 -4.67
CA GLU A 60 3.78 19.63 -3.52
C GLU A 60 3.16 19.15 -2.20
N VAL A 61 4.03 18.73 -1.29
CA VAL A 61 3.63 18.16 0.01
C VAL A 61 4.52 18.65 1.15
N VAL A 62 4.00 18.57 2.36
CA VAL A 62 4.79 18.58 3.59
C VAL A 62 4.77 17.18 4.18
N ILE A 63 5.94 16.57 4.35
CA ILE A 63 6.07 15.23 4.95
C ILE A 63 6.07 15.41 6.46
N ILE A 64 5.02 14.96 7.14
CA ILE A 64 4.82 15.19 8.57
C ILE A 64 5.14 13.98 9.44
N ASN A 65 5.22 12.80 8.84
CA ASN A 65 5.66 11.57 9.52
C ASN A 65 6.12 10.53 8.51
N ALA A 66 6.96 9.60 8.94
CA ALA A 66 7.41 8.47 8.14
C ALA A 66 7.64 7.24 9.03
N SER A 67 7.49 6.05 8.47
CA SER A 67 7.91 4.82 9.15
C SER A 67 9.39 4.93 9.54
N PRO A 68 9.76 4.71 10.81
CA PRO A 68 11.15 4.89 11.27
C PRO A 68 12.12 3.91 10.61
N LYS A 69 11.62 2.73 10.23
CA LYS A 69 12.41 1.71 9.56
C LYS A 69 11.85 1.42 8.17
N VAL A 70 12.70 0.94 7.27
CA VAL A 70 12.29 0.43 5.98
C VAL A 70 11.68 -0.95 6.18
N GLY A 71 10.41 -1.08 5.87
CA GLY A 71 9.68 -2.32 5.93
C GLY A 71 9.86 -3.17 4.66
N ARG A 72 9.16 -4.29 4.64
CA ARG A 72 9.11 -5.22 3.50
C ARG A 72 7.69 -5.68 3.26
N ILE A 73 7.36 -5.92 2.00
CA ILE A 73 6.07 -6.45 1.57
C ILE A 73 6.27 -7.54 0.52
N PHE A 74 5.45 -8.58 0.61
CA PHE A 74 5.42 -9.68 -0.33
C PHE A 74 3.97 -10.00 -0.72
N TYR A 75 3.76 -10.19 -2.02
CA TYR A 75 2.52 -10.65 -2.60
C TYR A 75 2.80 -11.95 -3.36
N ALA A 76 2.09 -13.02 -3.03
CA ALA A 76 2.23 -14.32 -3.71
C ALA A 76 1.66 -14.28 -5.13
N LYS A 77 0.61 -13.48 -5.34
CA LYS A 77 0.01 -13.29 -6.66
C LYS A 77 0.68 -12.14 -7.39
N ALA A 78 0.92 -12.33 -8.69
CA ALA A 78 1.37 -11.25 -9.55
C ALA A 78 0.32 -10.10 -9.55
N TRP A 79 0.82 -8.86 -9.59
CA TRP A 79 -0.05 -7.70 -9.68
C TRP A 79 -0.86 -7.72 -10.98
N ASN A 80 -2.18 -7.58 -10.85
CA ASN A 80 -3.09 -7.40 -11.97
C ASN A 80 -3.78 -6.03 -11.81
N PRO A 81 -3.69 -5.13 -12.82
CA PRO A 81 -4.30 -3.81 -12.76
C PRO A 81 -5.83 -3.83 -12.65
N GLU A 82 -6.47 -4.93 -13.05
CA GLU A 82 -7.92 -5.12 -13.01
C GLU A 82 -8.42 -5.76 -11.71
N SER A 83 -7.50 -6.31 -10.90
CA SER A 83 -7.87 -6.90 -9.61
C SER A 83 -8.02 -5.83 -8.54
N GLU A 84 -8.92 -6.10 -7.58
CA GLU A 84 -9.04 -5.27 -6.38
C GLU A 84 -7.71 -5.26 -5.61
N PRO A 85 -7.38 -4.13 -4.97
CA PRO A 85 -6.21 -4.04 -4.11
C PRO A 85 -6.30 -5.07 -2.99
N THR A 86 -5.34 -5.98 -2.93
CA THR A 86 -5.24 -7.00 -1.89
C THR A 86 -4.18 -6.64 -0.86
N SER A 87 -4.34 -7.20 0.33
CA SER A 87 -3.30 -7.16 1.35
C SER A 87 -2.07 -7.92 0.93
N PRO A 88 -0.88 -7.51 1.36
CA PRO A 88 0.29 -8.35 1.22
C PRO A 88 0.12 -9.66 2.01
N ASP A 89 0.56 -10.76 1.44
CA ASP A 89 0.56 -12.07 2.09
C ASP A 89 1.53 -12.08 3.27
N CYS A 90 2.68 -11.44 3.11
CA CYS A 90 3.67 -11.25 4.16
C CYS A 90 4.15 -9.81 4.18
N PHE A 91 4.31 -9.25 5.37
CA PHE A 91 4.92 -7.93 5.55
C PHE A 91 5.74 -7.85 6.83
N SER A 92 6.63 -6.87 6.87
CA SER A 92 7.47 -6.57 8.02
C SER A 92 7.58 -5.05 8.14
N ASN A 93 7.27 -4.51 9.31
CA ASN A 93 7.38 -3.08 9.58
C ASN A 93 8.83 -2.64 9.86
N ASP A 94 9.69 -3.55 10.29
CA ASP A 94 11.11 -3.28 10.60
C ASP A 94 12.09 -3.85 9.56
N GLY A 95 11.58 -4.62 8.59
CA GLY A 95 12.37 -5.26 7.55
C GLY A 95 13.20 -6.47 8.00
N GLN A 96 13.10 -6.88 9.28
CA GLN A 96 13.92 -7.94 9.88
C GLN A 96 13.14 -9.22 10.14
N VAL A 97 11.95 -9.10 10.70
CA VAL A 97 11.06 -10.24 10.98
C VAL A 97 9.67 -9.98 10.40
N PRO A 98 8.95 -11.00 9.95
CA PRO A 98 7.55 -10.85 9.57
C PRO A 98 6.73 -10.31 10.74
N ASP A 99 5.80 -9.41 10.44
CA ASP A 99 4.85 -8.92 11.43
C ASP A 99 3.91 -10.04 11.86
N LYS A 100 3.50 -10.04 13.14
CA LYS A 100 2.57 -11.04 13.70
C LYS A 100 1.21 -11.04 13.01
N GLY A 101 0.87 -9.94 12.37
CA GLY A 101 -0.37 -9.79 11.61
C GLY A 101 -0.27 -10.17 10.14
N ALA A 102 0.89 -10.61 9.66
CA ALA A 102 1.01 -11.13 8.30
C ALA A 102 0.17 -12.40 8.15
N SER A 103 -0.64 -12.46 7.09
CA SER A 103 -1.57 -13.58 6.86
C SER A 103 -0.85 -14.89 6.49
N ASN A 104 0.32 -14.76 5.84
CA ASN A 104 1.13 -15.89 5.39
C ASN A 104 2.63 -15.55 5.50
N PRO A 105 3.23 -15.59 6.71
CA PRO A 105 4.65 -15.38 6.88
C PRO A 105 5.46 -16.40 6.08
N GLN A 106 6.45 -15.90 5.31
CA GLN A 106 7.21 -16.73 4.36
C GLN A 106 8.48 -17.35 4.96
N ALA A 107 8.92 -16.87 6.11
CA ALA A 107 10.06 -17.37 6.88
C ALA A 107 10.04 -16.72 8.27
N ASP A 108 10.83 -17.23 9.21
CA ASP A 108 10.98 -16.65 10.54
C ASP A 108 11.74 -15.31 10.53
N ARG A 109 12.62 -15.13 9.53
CA ARG A 109 13.43 -13.91 9.37
C ARG A 109 13.46 -13.48 7.90
N CYS A 110 13.45 -12.16 7.71
CA CYS A 110 13.45 -11.57 6.37
C CYS A 110 14.81 -11.72 5.64
N ASP A 111 15.92 -11.81 6.35
CA ASP A 111 17.24 -11.97 5.78
C ASP A 111 17.47 -13.36 5.16
N SER A 112 16.94 -14.42 5.78
CA SER A 112 17.01 -15.81 5.32
C SER A 112 15.83 -16.23 4.43
N CYS A 113 14.88 -15.33 4.17
CA CYS A 113 13.67 -15.63 3.41
C CYS A 113 13.98 -15.91 1.92
N PRO A 114 13.47 -17.00 1.32
CA PRO A 114 13.68 -17.30 -0.09
C PRO A 114 13.15 -16.21 -1.03
N ASN A 115 12.09 -15.50 -0.65
CA ASN A 115 11.54 -14.38 -1.41
C ASN A 115 12.39 -13.10 -1.34
N ASN A 116 13.41 -13.05 -0.50
CA ASN A 116 14.38 -11.95 -0.40
C ASN A 116 15.65 -12.19 -1.23
N ILE A 117 15.73 -13.28 -1.98
CA ILE A 117 16.86 -13.62 -2.84
C ILE A 117 16.69 -12.92 -4.19
N LYS A 118 17.79 -12.43 -4.79
CA LYS A 118 17.79 -11.86 -6.14
C LYS A 118 17.37 -12.93 -7.16
N GLY A 119 16.42 -12.59 -8.03
CA GLY A 119 15.84 -13.55 -8.99
C GLY A 119 14.59 -14.29 -8.47
N SER A 120 14.20 -14.12 -7.21
CA SER A 120 12.96 -14.71 -6.69
C SER A 120 11.68 -14.02 -7.22
N GLY A 121 11.80 -12.83 -7.80
CA GLY A 121 10.71 -12.09 -8.43
C GLY A 121 10.79 -12.13 -9.96
N GLN A 122 10.19 -11.16 -10.62
CA GLN A 122 10.30 -11.03 -12.08
C GLN A 122 11.72 -10.63 -12.49
N GLY A 123 12.31 -11.37 -13.40
CA GLY A 123 13.69 -11.16 -13.87
C GLY A 123 14.69 -11.26 -12.73
N THR A 124 15.54 -10.26 -12.58
CA THR A 124 16.56 -10.22 -11.50
C THR A 124 16.06 -9.62 -10.20
N SER A 125 14.78 -9.27 -10.10
CA SER A 125 14.22 -8.62 -8.90
C SER A 125 13.99 -9.62 -7.75
N LYS A 126 13.78 -9.09 -6.55
CA LYS A 126 13.33 -9.87 -5.39
C LYS A 126 11.80 -9.86 -5.35
N ALA A 127 11.18 -10.98 -5.01
CA ALA A 127 9.73 -11.07 -4.83
C ALA A 127 9.28 -10.26 -3.60
N CYS A 128 10.02 -10.35 -2.50
CA CYS A 128 9.82 -9.50 -1.32
C CYS A 128 10.53 -8.16 -1.52
N ARG A 129 9.75 -7.06 -1.50
CA ARG A 129 10.24 -5.72 -1.84
C ARG A 129 10.32 -4.83 -0.61
N TYR A 130 11.27 -3.90 -0.63
CA TYR A 130 11.31 -2.82 0.35
C TYR A 130 10.15 -1.86 0.15
N SER A 131 9.66 -1.34 1.26
CA SER A 131 8.57 -0.39 1.30
C SER A 131 8.71 0.51 2.51
N ARG A 132 8.35 1.78 2.37
CA ARG A 132 8.25 2.73 3.48
C ARG A 132 6.97 3.53 3.35
N ARG A 133 6.24 3.67 4.44
CA ARG A 133 5.07 4.54 4.50
C ARG A 133 5.44 5.91 5.00
N ILE A 134 4.88 6.93 4.37
CA ILE A 134 4.97 8.31 4.79
C ILE A 134 3.57 8.89 4.96
N ALA A 135 3.44 9.88 5.84
CA ALA A 135 2.24 10.68 6.02
C ALA A 135 2.54 12.09 5.52
N VAL A 136 1.71 12.58 4.63
CA VAL A 136 1.90 13.88 3.98
C VAL A 136 0.64 14.74 4.09
N VAL A 137 0.82 16.05 4.12
CA VAL A 137 -0.23 17.04 3.90
C VAL A 137 0.03 17.69 2.55
N LEU A 138 -1.01 17.89 1.75
CA LEU A 138 -0.86 18.51 0.44
C LEU A 138 -0.79 20.03 0.58
N GLU A 139 0.10 20.65 -0.17
CA GLU A 139 0.24 22.11 -0.17
C GLU A 139 -1.04 22.79 -0.68
N GLU A 140 -1.67 22.25 -1.70
CA GLU A 140 -2.91 22.75 -2.28
C GLU A 140 -4.14 22.68 -1.34
N ASP A 141 -4.07 21.88 -0.27
CA ASP A 141 -5.17 21.76 0.69
C ASP A 141 -5.18 22.91 1.73
N PHE A 142 -4.07 23.66 1.89
CA PHE A 142 -4.02 24.79 2.83
C PHE A 142 -4.94 25.93 2.39
N GLY A 143 -5.63 26.52 3.36
CA GLY A 143 -6.64 27.55 3.13
C GLY A 143 -7.94 27.04 2.51
N THR A 144 -8.12 25.72 2.41
CA THR A 144 -9.34 25.07 1.92
C THR A 144 -10.06 24.30 3.04
N SER A 145 -11.22 23.73 2.74
CA SER A 145 -11.93 22.83 3.66
C SER A 145 -11.18 21.52 3.95
N LEU A 146 -10.11 21.26 3.23
CA LEU A 146 -9.26 20.07 3.37
C LEU A 146 -8.01 20.34 4.20
N GLU A 147 -7.85 21.56 4.72
CA GLU A 147 -6.70 21.92 5.52
C GLU A 147 -6.47 20.97 6.70
N GLY A 148 -5.23 20.50 6.84
CA GLY A 148 -4.86 19.52 7.84
C GLY A 148 -5.33 18.09 7.57
N ARG A 149 -5.81 17.79 6.35
CA ARG A 149 -6.04 16.42 5.90
C ARG A 149 -4.70 15.74 5.66
N VAL A 150 -4.54 14.56 6.24
CA VAL A 150 -3.32 13.75 6.09
C VAL A 150 -3.57 12.62 5.11
N TYR A 151 -2.64 12.43 4.21
CA TYR A 151 -2.65 11.34 3.25
C TYR A 151 -1.50 10.38 3.54
N GLN A 152 -1.82 9.09 3.52
CA GLN A 152 -0.82 8.02 3.55
C GLN A 152 -0.27 7.81 2.14
N MET A 153 1.04 7.65 2.02
CA MET A 153 1.68 7.27 0.78
C MET A 153 2.68 6.14 1.02
N ASN A 154 2.68 5.16 0.13
CA ASN A 154 3.62 4.04 0.19
C ASN A 154 4.71 4.21 -0.85
N LEU A 155 5.96 4.30 -0.39
CA LEU A 155 7.13 4.41 -1.25
C LEU A 155 7.66 3.03 -1.60
N ALA A 156 7.74 2.76 -2.89
CA ALA A 156 8.33 1.53 -3.40
C ALA A 156 9.86 1.56 -3.36
N SER A 157 10.47 0.40 -3.45
CA SER A 157 11.93 0.20 -3.38
C SER A 157 12.74 1.16 -4.23
N LYS A 158 12.31 1.42 -5.48
CA LYS A 158 13.02 2.33 -6.40
C LYS A 158 12.91 3.81 -6.04
N SER A 159 11.85 4.20 -5.32
CA SER A 159 11.72 5.55 -4.77
C SER A 159 12.51 5.74 -3.47
N LEU A 160 12.86 4.64 -2.80
CA LEU A 160 13.68 4.64 -1.58
C LEU A 160 15.18 4.61 -1.90
N PHE A 161 15.57 3.67 -2.77
CA PHE A 161 16.94 3.34 -3.09
C PHE A 161 17.09 3.30 -4.60
N GLY A 162 17.69 4.24 -5.18
CA GLY A 162 17.94 4.35 -6.60
C GLY A 162 18.91 5.48 -6.83
N ASP A 163 19.04 5.86 -8.07
CA ASP A 163 19.90 6.96 -8.45
C ASP A 163 19.10 8.26 -8.40
N SER A 164 19.65 9.28 -7.77
CA SER A 164 19.17 10.64 -7.84
C SER A 164 19.41 11.22 -9.25
N VAL A 165 18.56 12.14 -9.67
CA VAL A 165 18.61 12.70 -11.03
C VAL A 165 18.99 14.18 -10.96
N GLY A 166 20.18 14.50 -11.46
CA GLY A 166 20.69 15.88 -11.41
C GLY A 166 20.95 16.37 -9.99
N ASP A 167 21.10 17.67 -9.84
CA ASP A 167 21.63 18.26 -8.61
C ASP A 167 20.63 18.43 -7.48
N ASN A 168 19.32 18.21 -7.74
CA ASN A 168 18.28 18.52 -6.74
C ASN A 168 17.06 17.60 -6.76
N LYS A 169 17.10 16.47 -7.48
CA LYS A 169 16.04 15.45 -7.51
C LYS A 169 16.56 14.15 -6.91
N PHE A 170 16.11 13.84 -5.72
CA PHE A 170 16.65 12.77 -4.90
C PHE A 170 15.66 11.61 -4.76
N VAL A 171 16.17 10.40 -4.58
CA VAL A 171 15.42 9.30 -3.94
C VAL A 171 15.28 9.57 -2.45
N PHE A 172 14.30 8.96 -1.80
CA PHE A 172 13.90 9.32 -0.43
C PHE A 172 15.06 9.24 0.59
N GLU A 173 15.86 8.18 0.57
CA GLU A 173 16.97 8.02 1.52
C GLU A 173 18.08 9.07 1.32
N GLU A 174 18.36 9.44 0.08
CA GLU A 174 19.31 10.51 -0.23
C GLU A 174 18.73 11.89 0.10
N TYR A 175 17.44 12.08 -0.17
CA TYR A 175 16.73 13.30 0.19
C TYR A 175 16.83 13.60 1.69
N THR A 176 16.54 12.60 2.52
CA THR A 176 16.62 12.77 3.97
C THR A 176 18.04 13.05 4.45
N LYS A 177 19.04 12.39 3.87
CA LYS A 177 20.46 12.66 4.15
C LYS A 177 20.87 14.07 3.71
N HIS A 178 20.43 14.50 2.51
CA HIS A 178 20.71 15.85 2.01
C HIS A 178 20.16 16.91 2.97
N LEU A 179 18.91 16.77 3.42
CA LEU A 179 18.33 17.69 4.39
C LEU A 179 19.09 17.69 5.72
N ALA A 180 19.38 16.51 6.27
CA ALA A 180 20.09 16.37 7.54
C ALA A 180 21.49 16.97 7.49
N ASN A 181 22.25 16.75 6.42
CA ASN A 181 23.58 17.31 6.22
C ASN A 181 23.57 18.85 6.12
N ASN A 182 22.44 19.41 5.71
CA ASN A 182 22.22 20.86 5.65
C ASN A 182 21.51 21.42 6.89
N GLY A 183 21.36 20.62 7.98
CA GLY A 183 20.70 21.05 9.22
C GLY A 183 19.22 21.36 9.06
N LYS A 184 18.54 20.72 8.11
CA LYS A 184 17.11 20.95 7.79
C LYS A 184 16.27 19.75 8.20
N SER A 185 15.12 20.00 8.78
CA SER A 185 14.13 18.98 9.10
C SER A 185 13.14 18.80 7.95
N ILE A 186 12.80 17.55 7.63
CA ILE A 186 11.92 17.21 6.51
C ILE A 186 10.52 17.83 6.66
N GLU A 187 10.03 17.94 7.88
CA GLU A 187 8.73 18.52 8.22
C GLU A 187 8.67 20.05 8.10
N HIS A 188 9.83 20.69 7.89
CA HIS A 188 9.91 22.14 7.72
C HIS A 188 10.07 22.58 6.26
N VAL A 189 10.01 21.64 5.33
CA VAL A 189 10.24 21.88 3.90
C VAL A 189 9.02 21.46 3.09
N VAL A 190 8.55 22.33 2.21
CA VAL A 190 7.65 21.94 1.12
C VAL A 190 8.47 21.17 0.10
N THR A 191 8.06 19.94 -0.13
CA THR A 191 8.74 18.99 -1.02
C THR A 191 7.90 18.76 -2.26
N SER A 192 8.47 18.94 -3.45
CA SER A 192 7.86 18.51 -4.69
C SER A 192 8.16 17.03 -4.95
N LEU A 193 7.13 16.26 -5.20
CA LEU A 193 7.19 14.86 -5.63
C LEU A 193 6.99 14.82 -7.13
N SER A 194 7.94 14.26 -7.87
CA SER A 194 7.86 14.07 -9.32
C SER A 194 8.11 12.61 -9.70
N PHE A 195 7.62 12.21 -10.87
CA PHE A 195 7.95 10.90 -11.43
C PHE A 195 9.31 10.93 -12.10
N ASN A 196 10.09 9.87 -11.93
CA ASN A 196 11.37 9.73 -12.64
C ASN A 196 11.09 9.25 -14.07
N GLU A 197 11.19 10.17 -15.02
CA GLU A 197 10.95 9.92 -16.44
C GLU A 197 11.99 8.97 -17.06
N ASN A 198 13.18 8.87 -16.46
CA ASN A 198 14.24 7.96 -16.90
C ASN A 198 14.02 6.50 -16.45
N ASN A 199 12.94 6.24 -15.71
CA ASN A 199 12.68 4.95 -15.10
C ASN A 199 11.29 4.44 -15.46
N ASP A 200 11.22 3.41 -16.29
CA ASP A 200 9.95 2.74 -16.71
C ASP A 200 9.07 2.29 -15.55
N ASN A 201 9.60 2.21 -14.33
CA ASN A 201 8.91 1.73 -13.16
C ASN A 201 8.36 2.85 -12.25
N GLN A 202 8.23 4.06 -12.73
CA GLN A 202 7.51 5.14 -12.05
C GLN A 202 7.98 5.39 -10.60
N SER A 203 9.29 5.40 -10.39
CA SER A 203 9.84 5.82 -9.10
C SER A 203 9.59 7.31 -8.88
N ILE A 204 9.49 7.69 -7.62
CA ILE A 204 9.25 9.07 -7.20
C ILE A 204 10.56 9.69 -6.78
N LEU A 205 10.78 10.90 -7.20
CA LEU A 205 11.87 11.77 -6.81
C LEU A 205 11.36 12.90 -5.92
N PHE A 206 12.20 13.35 -5.02
CA PHE A 206 11.92 14.36 -4.01
C PHE A 206 12.80 15.59 -4.25
N THR A 207 12.18 16.75 -4.38
CA THR A 207 12.87 18.03 -4.60
C THR A 207 12.52 19.00 -3.47
N PRO A 208 13.48 19.53 -2.70
CA PRO A 208 13.21 20.55 -1.71
C PRO A 208 12.88 21.86 -2.43
N MET A 209 11.70 22.44 -2.18
CA MET A 209 11.24 23.66 -2.84
C MET A 209 11.49 24.89 -1.99
N ARG A 210 10.90 24.97 -0.83
CA ARG A 210 10.93 26.12 0.08
C ARG A 210 10.64 25.70 1.50
N TYR A 211 10.93 26.59 2.45
CA TYR A 211 10.46 26.39 3.81
C TYR A 211 8.95 26.59 3.92
N ILE A 212 8.34 25.89 4.85
CA ILE A 212 6.93 26.11 5.19
C ILE A 212 6.74 27.51 5.83
N THR A 213 5.55 28.07 5.66
CA THR A 213 5.16 29.32 6.32
C THR A 213 4.78 29.06 7.78
N LYS A 214 4.66 30.14 8.57
CA LYS A 214 4.22 30.06 9.97
C LYS A 214 2.83 29.42 10.10
N ASP A 215 1.94 29.70 9.16
CA ASP A 215 0.57 29.16 9.17
C ASP A 215 0.57 27.66 8.86
N ILE A 216 1.31 27.26 7.84
CA ILE A 216 1.50 25.83 7.51
C ILE A 216 2.10 25.10 8.71
N HIS A 217 3.14 25.67 9.36
CA HIS A 217 3.76 25.09 10.55
C HIS A 217 2.76 24.92 11.70
N ALA A 218 1.90 25.91 11.94
CA ALA A 218 0.91 25.83 13.01
C ALA A 218 -0.10 24.70 12.79
N VAL A 219 -0.47 24.43 11.53
CA VAL A 219 -1.35 23.30 11.17
C VAL A 219 -0.61 21.98 11.26
N THR A 220 0.53 21.85 10.59
CA THR A 220 1.28 20.58 10.50
C THR A 220 1.76 20.09 11.86
N SER A 221 2.21 21.00 12.76
CA SER A 221 2.61 20.66 14.13
C SER A 221 1.48 20.06 14.97
N LYS A 222 0.25 20.55 14.81
CA LYS A 222 -0.92 19.99 15.50
C LYS A 222 -1.32 18.63 14.90
N VAL A 223 -1.28 18.54 13.58
CA VAL A 223 -1.71 17.34 12.85
C VAL A 223 -0.74 16.19 13.04
N SER A 224 0.57 16.44 13.04
CA SER A 224 1.60 15.41 13.23
C SER A 224 1.50 14.68 14.58
N GLN A 225 0.97 15.34 15.60
CA GLN A 225 0.80 14.77 16.95
C GLN A 225 -0.45 13.88 17.09
N ARG A 226 -1.32 13.83 16.10
CA ARG A 226 -2.53 13.01 16.15
C ARG A 226 -2.20 11.52 16.18
N PRO A 227 -2.81 10.71 17.05
CA PRO A 227 -2.56 9.28 17.13
C PRO A 227 -2.81 8.51 15.82
N GLU A 228 -3.78 8.97 15.03
CA GLU A 228 -4.07 8.38 13.72
C GLU A 228 -2.91 8.57 12.73
N VAL A 229 -2.20 9.69 12.78
CA VAL A 229 -1.04 9.96 11.92
C VAL A 229 0.13 9.04 12.27
N GLN A 230 0.31 8.75 13.56
CA GLN A 230 1.31 7.78 14.00
C GLN A 230 0.99 6.36 13.51
N LYS A 231 -0.28 5.99 13.47
CA LYS A 231 -0.74 4.70 12.97
C LYS A 231 -0.67 4.59 11.45
N MET A 232 -0.84 5.69 10.72
CA MET A 232 -0.81 5.69 9.23
C MET A 232 0.52 5.19 8.65
N VAL A 233 1.63 5.39 9.34
CA VAL A 233 2.96 5.01 8.83
C VAL A 233 3.36 3.57 9.18
N VAL A 234 2.54 2.88 9.97
CA VAL A 234 2.73 1.46 10.34
C VAL A 234 1.71 0.61 9.60
N MET A 235 2.14 -0.50 9.00
CA MET A 235 1.23 -1.45 8.39
C MET A 235 0.55 -2.30 9.47
N THR A 236 -0.76 -2.34 9.47
CA THR A 236 -1.56 -3.14 10.39
C THR A 236 -2.33 -4.24 9.66
N PRO A 237 -2.62 -5.38 10.32
CA PRO A 237 -3.43 -6.46 9.73
C PRO A 237 -4.82 -6.00 9.29
N TYR A 238 -5.36 -5.02 9.99
CA TYR A 238 -6.69 -4.47 9.73
C TYR A 238 -6.73 -3.68 8.40
N GLU A 239 -5.71 -2.88 8.12
CA GLU A 239 -5.62 -2.15 6.84
C GLU A 239 -5.40 -3.10 5.66
N ALA A 240 -4.73 -4.19 5.92
CA ALA A 240 -4.60 -5.29 5.01
C ALA A 240 -5.96 -5.90 4.64
N GLN A 241 -6.91 -5.96 5.55
CA GLN A 241 -8.26 -6.50 5.33
C GLN A 241 -9.24 -5.49 4.72
N MET A 242 -9.05 -4.19 4.90
CA MET A 242 -9.95 -3.17 4.35
C MET A 242 -9.77 -2.91 2.85
N SER A 243 -8.73 -3.44 2.23
CA SER A 243 -8.59 -3.45 0.77
C SER A 243 -9.48 -4.49 0.08
N THR A 244 -10.05 -5.41 0.82
CA THR A 244 -11.04 -6.35 0.33
C THR A 244 -12.42 -5.86 0.77
N THR A 245 -13.21 -5.39 -0.19
CA THR A 245 -14.65 -5.20 0.02
C THR A 245 -15.20 -6.54 0.49
N LYS A 246 -15.59 -6.62 1.77
CA LYS A 246 -16.34 -7.78 2.28
C LYS A 246 -17.64 -7.84 1.49
N VAL A 247 -17.68 -8.63 0.44
CA VAL A 247 -18.94 -9.21 -0.02
C VAL A 247 -19.40 -10.07 1.15
N LEU A 248 -20.42 -9.61 1.86
CA LEU A 248 -21.11 -10.45 2.82
C LEU A 248 -21.45 -11.78 2.11
N PRO A 249 -21.08 -12.93 2.68
CA PRO A 249 -21.49 -14.20 2.10
C PRO A 249 -23.03 -14.18 2.03
N LYS A 250 -23.56 -14.33 0.82
CA LYS A 250 -25.00 -14.57 0.62
C LYS A 250 -25.37 -15.71 1.57
N PRO A 251 -26.45 -15.59 2.35
CA PRO A 251 -26.90 -16.71 3.18
C PRO A 251 -27.16 -17.90 2.28
N THR A 252 -26.38 -18.95 2.42
CA THR A 252 -26.63 -20.24 1.79
C THR A 252 -27.98 -20.75 2.29
N PRO A 253 -28.90 -21.14 1.42
CA PRO A 253 -30.15 -21.76 1.85
C PRO A 253 -29.79 -23.05 2.60
N LYS A 254 -30.34 -23.18 3.80
CA LYS A 254 -30.25 -24.36 4.65
C LYS A 254 -30.84 -25.54 3.90
N VAL A 255 -29.99 -26.41 3.38
CA VAL A 255 -30.45 -27.70 2.85
C VAL A 255 -30.70 -28.58 4.06
N GLU A 256 -31.95 -28.96 4.22
CA GLU A 256 -32.39 -29.96 5.19
C GLU A 256 -31.70 -31.30 4.92
N ALA A 257 -31.27 -31.94 6.01
CA ALA A 257 -30.63 -33.23 5.99
C ALA A 257 -31.67 -34.29 5.63
N GLU A 258 -31.50 -34.99 4.54
CA GLU A 258 -32.13 -36.30 4.29
C GLU A 258 -31.09 -37.42 4.31
N ALA A 259 -31.51 -38.46 4.93
CA ALA A 259 -30.96 -39.70 5.40
C ALA A 259 -29.91 -40.41 4.52
N VAL A 260 -28.92 -40.89 5.24
CA VAL A 260 -28.21 -42.19 5.21
C VAL A 260 -28.44 -43.08 3.97
N ALA A 261 -27.39 -43.30 3.19
CA ALA A 261 -27.24 -44.48 2.33
C ALA A 261 -25.79 -45.01 2.43
N GLU A 262 -25.68 -46.33 2.44
CA GLU A 262 -24.56 -47.21 2.75
C GLU A 262 -23.29 -47.05 1.90
N PRO A 263 -22.12 -47.57 2.32
CA PRO A 263 -20.86 -47.35 1.66
C PRO A 263 -20.67 -48.25 0.46
N VAL A 264 -20.49 -47.65 -0.71
CA VAL A 264 -20.11 -48.32 -1.94
C VAL A 264 -18.58 -48.54 -1.93
N LYS A 265 -18.17 -49.80 -2.10
CA LYS A 265 -16.77 -50.24 -2.22
C LYS A 265 -16.07 -49.58 -3.40
N ARG A 266 -14.94 -48.93 -3.15
CA ARG A 266 -14.04 -48.37 -4.18
C ARG A 266 -13.28 -49.52 -4.91
N PRO A 267 -13.15 -49.50 -6.23
CA PRO A 267 -12.24 -50.39 -6.93
C PRO A 267 -10.79 -49.91 -6.73
N LYS A 268 -9.91 -50.88 -6.61
CA LYS A 268 -8.45 -50.79 -6.40
C LYS A 268 -7.80 -50.10 -7.60
N ALA A 269 -7.13 -48.98 -7.39
CA ALA A 269 -6.36 -48.30 -8.42
C ALA A 269 -5.10 -49.13 -8.77
N GLU A 270 -4.92 -49.40 -10.04
CA GLU A 270 -3.69 -49.99 -10.61
C GLU A 270 -2.56 -48.95 -10.57
N ALA A 271 -1.34 -49.45 -10.31
CA ALA A 271 -0.13 -48.63 -10.23
C ALA A 271 0.26 -48.09 -11.60
N PRO A 272 0.82 -46.86 -11.70
CA PRO A 272 1.27 -46.30 -12.96
C PRO A 272 2.52 -47.07 -13.47
N VAL A 273 2.48 -47.46 -14.75
CA VAL A 273 3.59 -48.09 -15.48
C VAL A 273 4.70 -47.04 -15.60
N VAL A 274 5.86 -47.36 -15.05
CA VAL A 274 7.09 -46.57 -15.17
C VAL A 274 7.62 -46.71 -16.59
N ALA A 275 7.73 -45.60 -17.33
CA ALA A 275 8.43 -45.57 -18.63
C ALA A 275 9.93 -45.79 -18.43
N PRO A 276 10.61 -46.52 -19.33
CA PRO A 276 12.04 -46.81 -19.21
C PRO A 276 12.86 -45.51 -19.29
N LYS A 277 13.78 -45.33 -18.34
CA LYS A 277 14.78 -44.25 -18.36
C LYS A 277 15.74 -44.49 -19.53
N LYS A 278 15.84 -43.54 -20.47
CA LYS A 278 16.92 -43.53 -21.48
C LYS A 278 18.25 -43.39 -20.75
N ASP A 279 19.22 -44.19 -21.15
CA ASP A 279 20.58 -44.18 -20.59
C ASP A 279 21.30 -42.90 -21.07
N LEU A 280 22.16 -42.36 -20.21
CA LEU A 280 22.89 -41.13 -20.49
C LEU A 280 23.79 -41.24 -21.72
N ASP A 281 24.28 -42.46 -22.03
CA ASP A 281 25.13 -42.74 -23.18
C ASP A 281 24.37 -42.63 -24.52
N ASP A 282 23.07 -42.87 -24.54
CA ASP A 282 22.26 -42.73 -25.76
C ASP A 282 21.99 -41.25 -26.10
N VAL A 283 21.90 -40.39 -25.07
CA VAL A 283 21.72 -38.95 -25.27
C VAL A 283 23.01 -38.27 -25.76
N LEU A 284 24.17 -38.75 -25.33
CA LEU A 284 25.46 -38.19 -25.75
C LEU A 284 25.84 -38.56 -27.20
N LYS A 285 25.34 -39.69 -27.74
CA LYS A 285 25.56 -40.05 -29.15
C LYS A 285 24.74 -39.18 -30.10
N GLU A 286 23.55 -38.78 -29.73
CA GLU A 286 22.68 -37.92 -30.54
C GLU A 286 23.26 -36.51 -30.75
N TRP A 287 24.16 -36.05 -29.84
CA TRP A 287 24.81 -34.72 -29.91
C TRP A 287 26.17 -34.70 -30.62
N SER A 288 26.66 -35.86 -31.04
CA SER A 288 27.96 -35.96 -31.74
C SER A 288 27.85 -36.14 -33.25
N GLU A 289 26.62 -36.13 -33.80
CA GLU A 289 26.37 -36.34 -35.25
C GLU A 289 25.72 -35.11 -35.94
N GLU A 290 25.76 -33.90 -35.31
CA GLU A 290 25.43 -32.64 -35.99
C GLU A 290 26.64 -31.73 -36.21
#